data_704aad54fd1ce750f8aaa8c08625dcdf
#
_entry.id   704aad54fd1ce750f8aaa8c08625dcdf
#
_cell.length_a   1.000
_cell.length_b   1.000
_cell.length_c   1.000
_cell.angle_alpha   90.00
_cell.angle_beta   90.00
_cell.angle_gamma   90.00
#
_symmetry.space_group_name_H-M   'P 1'
#
loop_
_entity.id
_entity.type
_entity.pdbx_description
1 polymer ?
#
loop_
_entity_poly.entity_id
_entity_poly.type
_entity_poly.pdbx_seq_one_letter_code
_entity_poly.pdbx_strand_id
1 'polypeptide(L)'
;DLYIVTRGRIAIGNRSFDGRESLVALMESGDLFGEMPLFSNDGRSAEARALEESAVIVIPYQPVKNLYDENPSLLWRVVEMLVSRLKSTDIALADTMFLDVTGRTAKRLLEMAGESDEFQLPITQEELAGMIGASRERVNKSISSFIKLGWLSQSGEKYIILDRKQLEIRST
;
A
#
# COMPACT_ATOMS: atom_id res chain seq x y z
N ASP A 1 -14.49 2.85 -15.82
CA ASP A 1 -13.27 3.51 -16.26
C ASP A 1 -12.05 2.98 -15.52
N LEU A 2 -10.90 2.96 -16.22
CA LEU A 2 -9.56 2.83 -15.65
C LEU A 2 -9.02 4.19 -15.26
N TYR A 3 -8.09 4.21 -14.32
CA TYR A 3 -7.43 5.41 -13.84
C TYR A 3 -5.92 5.21 -13.82
N ILE A 4 -5.17 6.20 -14.32
CA ILE A 4 -3.71 6.26 -14.19
C ILE A 4 -3.38 7.50 -13.37
N VAL A 5 -2.64 7.34 -12.28
CA VAL A 5 -2.17 8.47 -11.47
C VAL A 5 -1.08 9.20 -12.24
N THR A 6 -1.22 10.51 -12.41
CA THR A 6 -0.22 11.36 -13.05
C THR A 6 0.51 12.26 -12.07
N ARG A 7 -0.15 12.55 -10.94
CA ARG A 7 0.42 13.34 -9.84
C ARG A 7 -0.27 13.01 -8.54
N GLY A 8 0.46 13.13 -7.44
CA GLY A 8 -0.05 12.88 -6.09
C GLY A 8 -0.17 11.40 -5.76
N ARG A 9 -0.97 11.10 -4.74
CA ARG A 9 -1.12 9.74 -4.20
C ARG A 9 -2.59 9.42 -3.94
N ILE A 10 -2.98 8.21 -4.34
CA ILE A 10 -4.34 7.70 -4.19
C ILE A 10 -4.29 6.44 -3.31
N ALA A 11 -5.01 6.46 -2.19
CA ALA A 11 -5.24 5.30 -1.35
C ALA A 11 -6.35 4.43 -1.94
N ILE A 12 -6.10 3.14 -2.07
CA ILE A 12 -7.12 2.13 -2.42
C ILE A 12 -7.40 1.33 -1.16
N GLY A 13 -8.65 1.29 -0.74
CA GLY A 13 -8.99 0.63 0.51
C GLY A 13 -10.47 0.33 0.65
N ASN A 14 -10.78 -0.31 1.76
CA ASN A 14 -12.15 -0.62 2.15
C ASN A 14 -12.44 0.02 3.50
N ARG A 15 -13.68 0.43 3.69
CA ARG A 15 -14.17 0.89 4.98
C ARG A 15 -15.11 -0.14 5.56
N SER A 16 -14.83 -0.57 6.78
CA SER A 16 -15.72 -1.48 7.51
C SER A 16 -16.93 -0.74 8.05
N PHE A 17 -17.96 -1.48 8.45
CA PHE A 17 -19.23 -0.94 8.93
C PHE A 17 -19.08 -0.06 10.19
N ASP A 18 -18.06 -0.32 11.01
CA ASP A 18 -17.69 0.45 12.21
C ASP A 18 -16.73 1.61 11.92
N GLY A 19 -16.52 1.93 10.64
CA GLY A 19 -15.72 3.08 10.19
C GLY A 19 -14.21 2.86 10.17
N ARG A 20 -13.71 1.65 10.46
CA ARG A 20 -12.29 1.34 10.31
C ARG A 20 -11.92 1.29 8.83
N GLU A 21 -10.81 1.90 8.49
CA GLU A 21 -10.27 1.88 7.14
C GLU A 21 -9.18 0.82 7.02
N SER A 22 -9.22 0.06 5.94
CA SER A 22 -8.14 -0.85 5.53
C SER A 22 -7.54 -0.31 4.25
N LEU A 23 -6.27 0.07 4.28
CA LEU A 23 -5.54 0.51 3.11
C LEU A 23 -4.91 -0.71 2.44
N VAL A 24 -5.44 -1.07 1.27
CA VAL A 24 -5.00 -2.25 0.50
C VAL A 24 -3.79 -1.91 -0.37
N ALA A 25 -3.79 -0.71 -0.97
CA ALA A 25 -2.70 -0.25 -1.83
C ALA A 25 -2.58 1.28 -1.84
N LEU A 26 -1.37 1.76 -2.04
CA LEU A 26 -1.06 3.15 -2.33
C LEU A 26 -0.66 3.25 -3.80
N MET A 27 -1.35 4.11 -4.55
CA MET A 27 -1.09 4.37 -5.95
C MET A 27 -0.36 5.70 -6.10
N GLU A 28 0.76 5.66 -6.79
CA GLU A 28 1.62 6.80 -7.08
C GLU A 28 1.67 7.09 -8.58
N SER A 29 2.42 8.11 -8.98
CA SER A 29 2.53 8.47 -10.41
C SER A 29 3.00 7.31 -11.27
N GLY A 30 2.24 6.98 -12.30
CA GLY A 30 2.43 5.84 -13.19
C GLY A 30 1.58 4.61 -12.84
N ASP A 31 1.01 4.55 -11.64
CA ASP A 31 0.19 3.42 -11.23
C ASP A 31 -1.21 3.46 -11.85
N LEU A 32 -1.71 2.26 -12.14
CA LEU A 32 -3.03 2.03 -12.71
C LEU A 32 -3.95 1.36 -11.70
N PHE A 33 -5.19 1.83 -11.59
CA PHE A 33 -6.22 1.21 -10.75
C PHE A 33 -7.61 1.25 -11.42
N GLY A 34 -8.55 0.51 -10.84
CA GLY A 34 -9.92 0.41 -11.33
C GLY A 34 -10.07 -0.56 -12.50
N GLU A 35 -9.13 -1.48 -12.70
CA GLU A 35 -9.10 -2.47 -13.77
C GLU A 35 -10.03 -3.68 -13.51
N MET A 36 -10.32 -4.01 -12.23
CA MET A 36 -11.04 -5.24 -11.91
C MET A 36 -12.39 -5.36 -12.63
N PRO A 37 -13.26 -4.33 -12.68
CA PRO A 37 -14.52 -4.41 -13.40
C PRO A 37 -14.38 -4.49 -14.94
N LEU A 38 -13.17 -4.25 -15.47
CA LEU A 38 -12.90 -4.48 -16.89
C LEU A 38 -12.95 -5.97 -17.26
N PHE A 39 -12.53 -6.83 -16.32
CA PHE A 39 -12.38 -8.28 -16.47
C PHE A 39 -13.41 -9.09 -15.69
N SER A 40 -14.20 -8.46 -14.82
CA SER A 40 -15.28 -9.10 -14.07
C SER A 40 -16.59 -8.32 -14.27
N ASN A 41 -17.71 -8.98 -14.02
CA ASN A 41 -19.03 -8.31 -14.02
C ASN A 41 -19.38 -7.72 -12.65
N ASP A 42 -18.45 -7.78 -11.71
CA ASP A 42 -18.64 -7.23 -10.37
C ASP A 42 -18.43 -5.71 -10.41
N GLY A 43 -19.00 -5.02 -9.42
CA GLY A 43 -18.83 -3.59 -9.22
C GLY A 43 -17.42 -3.23 -8.76
N ARG A 44 -17.27 -2.03 -8.19
CA ARG A 44 -16.01 -1.62 -7.55
C ARG A 44 -15.73 -2.45 -6.31
N SER A 45 -14.54 -3.01 -6.21
CA SER A 45 -14.11 -3.84 -5.08
C SER A 45 -13.55 -3.02 -3.91
N ALA A 46 -13.20 -1.75 -4.15
CA ALA A 46 -12.61 -0.86 -3.16
C ALA A 46 -12.93 0.60 -3.47
N GLU A 47 -12.78 1.46 -2.48
CA GLU A 47 -12.79 2.92 -2.63
C GLU A 47 -11.40 3.42 -3.05
N ALA A 48 -11.39 4.52 -3.83
CA ALA A 48 -10.17 5.26 -4.14
C ALA A 48 -10.29 6.66 -3.52
N ARG A 49 -9.29 7.07 -2.74
CA ARG A 49 -9.28 8.37 -2.05
C ARG A 49 -7.93 9.07 -2.26
N ALA A 50 -7.98 10.32 -2.73
CA ALA A 50 -6.77 11.14 -2.82
C ALA A 50 -6.26 11.48 -1.41
N LEU A 51 -4.96 11.28 -1.17
CA LEU A 51 -4.27 11.61 0.09
C LEU A 51 -3.74 13.05 0.08
N GLU A 52 -3.57 13.61 -1.11
CA GLU A 52 -3.08 14.95 -1.37
C GLU A 52 -3.68 15.49 -2.68
N GLU A 53 -3.33 16.68 -3.09
CA GLU A 53 -3.73 17.18 -4.40
C GLU A 53 -3.20 16.28 -5.50
N SER A 54 -4.10 15.57 -6.16
CA SER A 54 -3.78 14.49 -7.09
C SER A 54 -4.47 14.69 -8.43
N ALA A 55 -3.85 14.17 -9.48
CA ALA A 55 -4.41 14.15 -10.81
C ALA A 55 -4.35 12.74 -11.39
N VAL A 56 -5.43 12.34 -12.09
CA VAL A 56 -5.54 11.05 -12.75
C VAL A 56 -6.01 11.23 -14.19
N ILE A 57 -5.54 10.36 -15.09
CA ILE A 57 -6.13 10.18 -16.41
C ILE A 57 -7.26 9.17 -16.27
N VAL A 58 -8.43 9.51 -16.77
CA VAL A 58 -9.60 8.61 -16.81
C VAL A 58 -9.70 8.01 -18.19
N ILE A 59 -9.73 6.68 -18.28
CA ILE A 59 -9.77 5.94 -19.54
C ILE A 59 -11.04 5.05 -19.54
N PRO A 60 -12.01 5.30 -20.43
CA PRO A 60 -13.17 4.43 -20.57
C PRO A 60 -12.76 3.00 -20.91
N TYR A 61 -13.52 2.00 -20.43
CA TYR A 61 -13.19 0.59 -20.67
C TYR A 61 -13.30 0.18 -22.13
N GLN A 62 -14.22 0.75 -22.90
CA GLN A 62 -14.46 0.28 -24.26
C GLN A 62 -13.23 0.43 -25.19
N PRO A 63 -12.54 1.57 -25.25
CA PRO A 63 -11.29 1.69 -26.00
C PRO A 63 -10.22 0.69 -25.57
N VAL A 64 -10.15 0.38 -24.27
CA VAL A 64 -9.17 -0.57 -23.74
C VAL A 64 -9.51 -2.01 -24.16
N LYS A 65 -10.79 -2.38 -24.14
CA LYS A 65 -11.25 -3.68 -24.64
C LYS A 65 -10.91 -3.85 -26.13
N ASN A 66 -11.23 -2.84 -26.96
CA ASN A 66 -10.91 -2.86 -28.38
C ASN A 66 -9.39 -3.03 -28.61
N LEU A 67 -8.57 -2.32 -27.83
CA LEU A 67 -7.11 -2.45 -27.91
C LEU A 67 -6.62 -3.88 -27.60
N TYR A 68 -7.21 -4.55 -26.60
CA TYR A 68 -6.87 -5.95 -26.27
C TYR A 68 -7.39 -6.93 -27.33
N ASP A 69 -8.56 -6.67 -27.93
CA ASP A 69 -9.09 -7.49 -29.03
C ASP A 69 -8.17 -7.41 -30.26
N GLU A 70 -7.67 -6.22 -30.58
CA GLU A 70 -6.72 -5.99 -31.68
C GLU A 70 -5.31 -6.51 -31.37
N ASN A 71 -4.89 -6.47 -30.10
CA ASN A 71 -3.55 -6.82 -29.63
C ASN A 71 -3.59 -7.74 -28.40
N PRO A 72 -3.98 -9.02 -28.55
CA PRO A 72 -4.15 -9.93 -27.40
C PRO A 72 -2.87 -10.15 -26.57
N SER A 73 -1.69 -9.93 -27.15
CA SER A 73 -0.40 -10.03 -26.45
C SER A 73 -0.27 -9.04 -25.29
N LEU A 74 -0.99 -7.91 -25.33
CA LEU A 74 -1.01 -6.93 -24.25
C LEU A 74 -1.65 -7.48 -22.97
N LEU A 75 -2.50 -8.49 -23.08
CA LEU A 75 -3.09 -9.15 -21.90
C LEU A 75 -2.04 -9.80 -20.99
N TRP A 76 -0.89 -10.20 -21.54
CA TRP A 76 0.20 -10.71 -20.71
C TRP A 76 0.73 -9.67 -19.73
N ARG A 77 0.75 -8.38 -20.11
CA ARG A 77 1.12 -7.29 -19.19
C ARG A 77 0.12 -7.14 -18.05
N VAL A 78 -1.16 -7.34 -18.35
CA VAL A 78 -2.21 -7.34 -17.31
C VAL A 78 -2.02 -8.54 -16.38
N VAL A 79 -1.74 -9.72 -16.92
CA VAL A 79 -1.45 -10.92 -16.12
C VAL A 79 -0.24 -10.70 -15.22
N GLU A 80 0.86 -10.17 -15.73
CA GLU A 80 2.05 -9.84 -14.94
C GLU A 80 1.72 -8.90 -13.77
N MET A 81 0.95 -7.84 -14.03
CA MET A 81 0.50 -6.90 -13.02
C MET A 81 -0.38 -7.57 -11.95
N LEU A 82 -1.35 -8.38 -12.36
CA LEU A 82 -2.25 -9.08 -11.45
C LEU A 82 -1.51 -10.12 -10.60
N VAL A 83 -0.57 -10.86 -11.18
CA VAL A 83 0.29 -11.81 -10.46
C VAL A 83 1.12 -11.08 -9.40
N SER A 84 1.70 -9.92 -9.74
CA SER A 84 2.45 -9.11 -8.77
C SER A 84 1.56 -8.67 -7.61
N ARG A 85 0.35 -8.20 -7.89
CA ARG A 85 -0.62 -7.78 -6.86
C ARG A 85 -1.07 -8.96 -5.99
N LEU A 86 -1.35 -10.11 -6.60
CA LEU A 86 -1.72 -11.33 -5.87
C LEU A 86 -0.60 -11.74 -4.91
N LYS A 87 0.64 -11.76 -5.39
CA LYS A 87 1.81 -12.08 -4.54
C LYS A 87 1.94 -11.12 -3.35
N SER A 88 1.74 -9.82 -3.56
CA SER A 88 1.77 -8.84 -2.47
C SER A 88 0.64 -9.08 -1.46
N THR A 89 -0.55 -9.46 -1.93
CA THR A 89 -1.69 -9.80 -1.07
C THR A 89 -1.43 -11.07 -0.27
N ASP A 90 -0.86 -12.10 -0.87
CA ASP A 90 -0.50 -13.35 -0.20
C ASP A 90 0.53 -13.11 0.92
N ILE A 91 1.53 -12.26 0.65
CA ILE A 91 2.53 -11.85 1.66
C ILE A 91 1.84 -11.11 2.81
N ALA A 92 0.98 -10.13 2.52
CA ALA A 92 0.27 -9.38 3.55
C ALA A 92 -0.66 -10.27 4.39
N LEU A 93 -1.30 -11.27 3.77
CA LEU A 93 -2.11 -12.26 4.47
C LEU A 93 -1.24 -13.11 5.40
N ALA A 94 -0.12 -13.64 4.92
CA ALA A 94 0.84 -14.40 5.71
C ALA A 94 1.36 -13.58 6.90
N ASP A 95 1.71 -12.32 6.69
CA ASP A 95 2.13 -11.40 7.76
C ASP A 95 1.05 -11.22 8.82
N THR A 96 -0.21 -11.20 8.43
CA THR A 96 -1.32 -11.11 9.38
C THR A 96 -1.46 -12.36 10.24
N MET A 97 -1.11 -13.52 9.70
CA MET A 97 -1.18 -14.81 10.39
C MET A 97 0.03 -15.06 11.30
N PHE A 98 1.22 -14.62 10.91
CA PHE A 98 2.47 -14.98 11.58
C PHE A 98 3.07 -13.84 12.42
N LEU A 99 2.81 -12.59 12.08
CA LEU A 99 3.37 -11.44 12.77
C LEU A 99 2.33 -10.75 13.66
N ASP A 100 2.74 -10.36 14.85
CA ASP A 100 1.96 -9.43 15.64
C ASP A 100 2.01 -7.99 15.06
N VAL A 101 1.26 -7.06 15.65
CA VAL A 101 1.22 -5.66 15.18
C VAL A 101 2.62 -5.03 15.17
N THR A 102 3.46 -5.36 16.14
CA THR A 102 4.82 -4.80 16.25
C THR A 102 5.71 -5.30 15.10
N GLY A 103 5.63 -6.60 14.78
CA GLY A 103 6.34 -7.19 13.64
C GLY A 103 5.90 -6.60 12.32
N ARG A 104 4.60 -6.52 12.07
CA ARG A 104 4.07 -5.88 10.86
C ARG A 104 4.45 -4.40 10.76
N THR A 105 4.52 -3.69 11.91
CA THR A 105 5.00 -2.29 11.94
C THR A 105 6.47 -2.21 11.52
N ALA A 106 7.33 -3.07 12.06
CA ALA A 106 8.75 -3.12 11.70
C ALA A 106 8.93 -3.39 10.19
N LYS A 107 8.22 -4.40 9.68
CA LYS A 107 8.25 -4.77 8.26
C LYS A 107 7.84 -3.61 7.36
N ARG A 108 6.73 -2.96 7.67
CA ARG A 108 6.23 -1.85 6.86
C ARG A 108 7.17 -0.63 6.87
N LEU A 109 7.79 -0.33 8.01
CA LEU A 109 8.79 0.75 8.10
C LEU A 109 10.03 0.44 7.25
N LEU A 110 10.51 -0.81 7.26
CA LEU A 110 11.63 -1.26 6.43
C LEU A 110 11.30 -1.18 4.93
N GLU A 111 10.09 -1.60 4.52
CA GLU A 111 9.62 -1.50 3.14
C GLU A 111 9.58 -0.05 2.65
N MET A 112 9.10 0.87 3.48
CA MET A 112 9.04 2.31 3.15
C MET A 112 10.42 2.97 3.13
N ALA A 113 11.33 2.51 3.97
CA ALA A 113 12.70 2.98 4.00
C ALA A 113 13.51 2.50 2.77
N GLY A 114 13.17 1.33 2.21
CA GLY A 114 13.97 0.69 1.15
C GLY A 114 15.41 0.48 1.61
N GLU A 115 16.35 0.86 0.76
CA GLU A 115 17.80 0.77 1.06
C GLU A 115 18.31 1.92 1.95
N SER A 116 17.51 2.99 2.13
CA SER A 116 17.91 4.16 2.93
C SER A 116 17.60 3.96 4.40
N ASP A 117 18.51 4.37 5.28
CA ASP A 117 18.21 4.41 6.71
C ASP A 117 17.48 5.70 7.13
N GLU A 118 17.49 6.74 6.31
CA GLU A 118 16.75 7.98 6.52
C GLU A 118 15.59 8.08 5.53
N PHE A 119 14.36 8.24 6.03
CA PHE A 119 13.17 8.30 5.21
C PHE A 119 12.06 9.16 5.86
N GLN A 120 11.09 9.55 5.07
CA GLN A 120 9.85 10.15 5.53
C GLN A 120 8.71 9.20 5.23
N LEU A 121 7.73 9.13 6.12
CA LEU A 121 6.51 8.39 5.80
C LEU A 121 5.72 9.17 4.75
N PRO A 122 5.47 8.59 3.58
CA PRO A 122 4.67 9.24 2.54
C PRO A 122 3.17 9.26 2.88
N ILE A 123 2.81 8.80 4.07
CA ILE A 123 1.45 8.60 4.55
C ILE A 123 1.33 9.03 6.01
N THR A 124 0.11 9.30 6.44
CA THR A 124 -0.18 9.57 7.85
C THR A 124 -0.06 8.31 8.71
N GLN A 125 0.04 8.48 10.02
CA GLN A 125 0.03 7.34 10.94
C GLN A 125 -1.29 6.57 10.95
N GLU A 126 -2.40 7.22 10.61
CA GLU A 126 -3.70 6.55 10.43
C GLU A 126 -3.69 5.62 9.21
N GLU A 127 -3.15 6.10 8.10
CA GLU A 127 -3.00 5.32 6.86
C GLU A 127 -2.01 4.17 7.07
N LEU A 128 -0.90 4.41 7.77
CA LEU A 128 0.03 3.35 8.16
C LEU A 128 -0.68 2.27 9.01
N ALA A 129 -1.51 2.68 9.95
CA ALA A 129 -2.30 1.76 10.77
C ALA A 129 -3.29 0.94 9.91
N GLY A 130 -3.93 1.59 8.93
CA GLY A 130 -4.79 0.92 7.95
C GLY A 130 -4.05 -0.12 7.10
N MET A 131 -2.80 0.17 6.68
CA MET A 131 -1.94 -0.78 5.94
C MET A 131 -1.50 -1.97 6.79
N ILE A 132 -1.25 -1.74 8.08
CA ILE A 132 -0.82 -2.78 9.03
C ILE A 132 -2.01 -3.64 9.50
N GLY A 133 -3.23 -3.15 9.33
CA GLY A 133 -4.45 -3.79 9.85
C GLY A 133 -4.52 -3.73 11.38
N ALA A 134 -4.21 -2.56 11.96
CA ALA A 134 -4.21 -2.33 13.40
C ALA A 134 -4.72 -0.92 13.74
N SER A 135 -5.02 -0.66 15.02
CA SER A 135 -5.35 0.69 15.44
C SER A 135 -4.10 1.59 15.45
N ARG A 136 -4.30 2.88 15.17
CA ARG A 136 -3.25 3.90 15.23
C ARG A 136 -2.50 3.88 16.57
N GLU A 137 -3.23 3.68 17.68
CA GLU A 137 -2.63 3.59 19.02
C GLU A 137 -1.61 2.44 19.13
N ARG A 138 -1.96 1.24 18.61
CA ARG A 138 -1.07 0.08 18.64
C ARG A 138 0.18 0.28 17.78
N VAL A 139 0.02 0.89 16.61
CA VAL A 139 1.14 1.23 15.72
C VAL A 139 2.06 2.25 16.38
N ASN A 140 1.50 3.32 16.95
CA ASN A 140 2.28 4.32 17.69
C ASN A 140 3.02 3.73 18.88
N LYS A 141 2.40 2.79 19.60
CA LYS A 141 3.07 2.08 20.70
C LYS A 141 4.26 1.25 20.19
N SER A 142 4.12 0.62 19.02
CA SER A 142 5.23 -0.13 18.39
C SER A 142 6.37 0.79 17.99
N ILE A 143 6.09 1.91 17.31
CA ILE A 143 7.10 2.92 16.93
C ILE A 143 7.80 3.49 18.17
N SER A 144 7.03 3.86 19.20
CA SER A 144 7.60 4.37 20.46
C SER A 144 8.50 3.34 21.15
N SER A 145 8.17 2.04 21.04
CA SER A 145 9.00 0.96 21.56
C SER A 145 10.33 0.87 20.80
N PHE A 146 10.30 0.95 19.46
CA PHE A 146 11.52 0.94 18.65
C PHE A 146 12.43 2.13 18.96
N ILE A 147 11.85 3.32 19.19
CA ILE A 147 12.60 4.51 19.58
C ILE A 147 13.25 4.30 20.96
N LYS A 148 12.52 3.77 21.94
CA LYS A 148 13.05 3.49 23.29
C LYS A 148 14.19 2.45 23.29
N LEU A 149 14.11 1.46 22.37
CA LEU A 149 15.13 0.44 22.19
C LEU A 149 16.36 0.94 21.40
N GLY A 150 16.30 2.17 20.87
CA GLY A 150 17.37 2.72 20.05
C GLY A 150 17.47 2.13 18.64
N TRP A 151 16.41 1.49 18.14
CA TRP A 151 16.36 0.94 16.79
C TRP A 151 15.91 1.96 15.75
N LEU A 152 15.16 2.95 16.18
CA LEU A 152 14.57 4.01 15.36
C LEU A 152 14.73 5.36 16.07
N SER A 153 14.92 6.42 15.30
CA SER A 153 14.80 7.79 15.74
C SER A 153 13.76 8.52 14.91
N GLN A 154 13.08 9.48 15.51
CA GLN A 154 12.07 10.29 14.83
C GLN A 154 12.29 11.77 15.17
N SER A 155 12.31 12.62 14.14
CA SER A 155 12.35 14.07 14.27
C SER A 155 11.33 14.69 13.30
N GLY A 156 10.18 15.11 13.84
CA GLY A 156 9.05 15.54 13.02
C GLY A 156 8.53 14.38 12.15
N GLU A 157 8.53 14.57 10.84
CA GLU A 157 8.10 13.55 9.87
C GLU A 157 9.25 12.65 9.39
N LYS A 158 10.48 12.95 9.78
CA LYS A 158 11.67 12.17 9.43
C LYS A 158 11.88 11.03 10.40
N TYR A 159 12.16 9.87 9.84
CA TYR A 159 12.56 8.66 10.56
C TYR A 159 13.99 8.28 10.17
N ILE A 160 14.76 7.80 11.16
CA ILE A 160 16.11 7.27 10.93
C ILE A 160 16.19 5.90 11.58
N ILE A 161 16.52 4.90 10.80
CA ILE A 161 16.79 3.54 11.26
C ILE A 161 18.19 3.53 11.87
N LEU A 162 18.28 3.28 13.17
CA LEU A 162 19.53 3.21 13.90
C LEU A 162 20.07 1.78 14.00
N ASP A 163 19.18 0.78 14.02
CA ASP A 163 19.53 -0.64 14.04
C ASP A 163 18.58 -1.42 13.11
N ARG A 164 18.94 -1.45 11.85
CA ARG A 164 18.18 -2.14 10.80
C ARG A 164 18.04 -3.64 11.08
N LYS A 165 19.12 -4.26 11.56
CA LYS A 165 19.13 -5.69 11.85
C LYS A 165 18.08 -6.10 12.88
N GLN A 166 17.89 -5.30 13.91
CA GLN A 166 16.86 -5.58 14.93
C GLN A 166 15.44 -5.42 14.39
N LEU A 167 15.22 -4.44 13.52
CA LEU A 167 13.93 -4.30 12.83
C LEU A 167 13.68 -5.47 11.88
N GLU A 168 14.71 -5.95 11.16
CA GLU A 168 14.62 -7.13 10.28
C GLU A 168 14.26 -8.38 11.08
N ILE A 169 14.96 -8.65 12.18
CA ILE A 169 14.65 -9.79 13.09
C ILE A 169 13.21 -9.69 13.60
N ARG A 170 12.74 -8.47 13.89
CA ARG A 170 11.39 -8.27 14.41
C ARG A 170 10.30 -8.41 13.34
N SER A 171 10.66 -8.27 12.07
CA SER A 171 9.79 -8.33 10.90
C SER A 171 9.63 -9.74 10.31
N THR A 172 10.25 -10.74 10.91
CA THR A 172 10.21 -12.17 10.53
C THR A 172 9.62 -13.07 11.66
#